data_1f5effb2eceb5030f66bc762c8b55e55
#
_entry.id   1f5effb2eceb5030f66bc762c8b55e55
#
_cell.length_a   1.000
_cell.length_b   1.000
_cell.length_c   1.000
_cell.angle_alpha   90.00
_cell.angle_beta   90.00
_cell.angle_gamma   90.00
#
_symmetry.space_group_name_H-M   'P 1'
#
loop_
_entity.id
_entity.type
_entity.pdbx_description
1 polymer ?
#
loop_
_entity_poly.entity_id
_entity_poly.type
_entity_poly.pdbx_seq_one_letter_code
_entity_poly.pdbx_strand_id
1 'polypeptide(L)'
;VNTSDLPVDDASAPQYAISATANLQERRTRTLKHGDTFAVFDQRGDIGGEPGNSEGLYHRDTRILSQFQLLLEEARPLLLSSMTQDDNAVFSADLSNPDLLAGGQIALRREQIHLHRLKFVWEGTCYERVLARNFGNAPLGVRLTFRFAADFADLFEVRGERRKAHGEAFATLESGHAVVLRYLGLDQIERVTRLAFEPAPTTLTTARAAYEVRLKPGETRRIFLRYGVADGSVEWTGRGFYRQMRAARHALRMTSARAASVDSSNSVFNEIVRRSVSDLYMLITDTPSGSYPYAGTPWFSTPFGRDGIITALMTLWIDPTIAKGVLHFLAATQATAIEPVRDAEPGKILHEMRYGEMANLREVPFGRYYGSVDATPLFVLLLGEYFVRTGDLDTVRALWPNAEAALRWIDAYGDRDGDGFVEYYRQTNEGLANQGWKDSHDAVFHSDGRTAEGPIALCEVQAYVYGAKRHGALLAGALGHHGA
;
A
#
# COMPACT_ATOMS: atom_id res chain seq x y z
N VAL A 1 4.88 -36.49 -25.54
CA VAL A 1 3.64 -35.81 -25.97
C VAL A 1 3.87 -34.31 -25.64
N ASN A 2 4.01 -33.50 -26.69
CA ASN A 2 4.20 -32.04 -26.61
C ASN A 2 2.91 -31.38 -26.08
N THR A 3 3.01 -30.66 -24.98
CA THR A 3 1.91 -29.89 -24.35
C THR A 3 1.90 -28.43 -24.79
N SER A 4 2.30 -28.09 -26.01
CA SER A 4 2.47 -26.71 -26.48
C SER A 4 1.35 -26.13 -27.36
N ASP A 5 0.21 -26.83 -27.55
CA ASP A 5 -0.86 -26.38 -28.46
C ASP A 5 -2.25 -26.58 -27.85
N LEU A 6 -2.54 -25.89 -26.75
CA LEU A 6 -3.92 -25.57 -26.38
C LEU A 6 -4.11 -24.08 -26.62
N PRO A 7 -5.03 -23.66 -27.50
CA PRO A 7 -5.40 -22.26 -27.59
C PRO A 7 -6.06 -21.85 -26.27
N VAL A 8 -5.41 -21.03 -25.50
CA VAL A 8 -6.04 -20.30 -24.37
C VAL A 8 -7.03 -19.33 -25.02
N ASP A 9 -8.31 -19.63 -24.88
CA ASP A 9 -9.39 -18.76 -25.32
C ASP A 9 -9.33 -17.49 -24.42
N ASP A 10 -8.71 -16.45 -24.94
CA ASP A 10 -8.38 -15.19 -24.26
C ASP A 10 -9.63 -14.35 -23.89
N ALA A 11 -10.82 -14.86 -24.22
CA ALA A 11 -12.10 -14.16 -24.03
C ALA A 11 -12.78 -14.42 -22.66
N SER A 12 -12.25 -15.35 -21.84
CA SER A 12 -12.86 -15.74 -20.56
C SER A 12 -12.03 -15.44 -19.32
N ALA A 13 -10.80 -14.93 -19.46
CA ALA A 13 -10.01 -14.53 -18.30
C ALA A 13 -10.63 -13.29 -17.66
N PRO A 14 -10.91 -13.29 -16.34
CA PRO A 14 -11.43 -12.13 -15.66
C PRO A 14 -10.44 -10.97 -15.79
N GLN A 15 -10.95 -9.82 -16.15
CA GLN A 15 -10.20 -8.57 -16.41
C GLN A 15 -9.25 -8.15 -15.27
N TYR A 16 -9.45 -8.68 -14.06
CA TYR A 16 -8.71 -8.33 -12.83
C TYR A 16 -7.90 -9.49 -12.23
N ALA A 17 -7.73 -10.58 -12.99
CA ALA A 17 -6.90 -11.70 -12.52
C ALA A 17 -5.42 -11.30 -12.46
N ILE A 18 -4.78 -11.51 -11.31
CA ILE A 18 -3.33 -11.33 -11.18
C ILE A 18 -2.66 -12.47 -11.96
N SER A 19 -1.94 -12.14 -13.03
CA SER A 19 -1.13 -13.15 -13.73
C SER A 19 -0.02 -13.65 -12.80
N ALA A 20 -0.06 -14.92 -12.43
CA ALA A 20 0.95 -15.56 -11.58
C ALA A 20 2.35 -15.54 -12.20
N THR A 21 2.46 -15.37 -13.51
CA THR A 21 3.74 -15.31 -14.24
C THR A 21 4.56 -14.05 -13.93
N ALA A 22 3.92 -12.96 -13.48
CA ALA A 22 4.61 -11.74 -13.10
C ALA A 22 5.22 -11.79 -11.68
N ASN A 23 4.76 -12.70 -10.81
CA ASN A 23 5.16 -12.78 -9.40
C ASN A 23 6.34 -13.72 -9.11
N LEU A 24 6.79 -14.50 -10.07
CA LEU A 24 7.84 -15.53 -9.89
C LEU A 24 9.28 -15.01 -10.04
N GLN A 25 9.47 -13.74 -10.44
CA GLN A 25 10.80 -13.13 -10.32
C GLN A 25 10.97 -12.58 -8.91
N GLU A 26 11.55 -13.38 -8.03
CA GLU A 26 11.98 -12.96 -6.68
C GLU A 26 13.06 -11.85 -6.74
N ARG A 27 12.67 -10.64 -7.13
CA ARG A 27 13.44 -9.45 -6.77
C ARG A 27 13.12 -9.19 -5.31
N ARG A 28 14.10 -9.37 -4.43
CA ARG A 28 13.97 -9.04 -3.00
C ARG A 28 13.82 -7.53 -2.84
N THR A 29 12.60 -7.06 -3.00
CA THR A 29 12.26 -5.64 -2.84
C THR A 29 12.26 -5.23 -1.37
N ARG A 30 12.34 -3.94 -1.13
CA ARG A 30 12.22 -3.29 0.18
C ARG A 30 11.07 -2.30 0.12
N THR A 31 10.25 -2.29 1.16
CA THR A 31 9.06 -1.42 1.21
C THR A 31 9.12 -0.51 2.43
N LEU A 32 8.75 0.75 2.22
CA LEU A 32 8.47 1.72 3.27
C LEU A 32 7.08 2.29 3.05
N LYS A 33 6.32 2.54 4.11
CA LYS A 33 4.97 3.08 4.02
C LYS A 33 4.70 4.08 5.14
N HIS A 34 3.96 5.14 4.81
CA HIS A 34 3.33 6.03 5.77
C HIS A 34 2.04 6.59 5.18
N GLY A 35 0.92 6.36 5.86
CA GLY A 35 -0.40 6.77 5.38
C GLY A 35 -0.72 6.20 4.00
N ASP A 36 -1.23 7.02 3.10
CA ASP A 36 -1.58 6.66 1.71
C ASP A 36 -0.37 6.55 0.78
N THR A 37 0.86 6.72 1.30
CA THR A 37 2.09 6.73 0.49
C THR A 37 2.97 5.55 0.86
N PHE A 38 3.42 4.80 -0.14
CA PHE A 38 4.40 3.76 0.04
C PHE A 38 5.41 3.75 -1.10
N ALA A 39 6.60 3.23 -0.82
CA ALA A 39 7.68 3.12 -1.77
C ALA A 39 8.20 1.68 -1.82
N VAL A 40 8.40 1.16 -3.02
CA VAL A 40 8.99 -0.16 -3.27
C VAL A 40 10.31 0.05 -4.00
N PHE A 41 11.41 -0.43 -3.42
CA PHE A 41 12.76 -0.28 -3.92
C PHE A 41 13.41 -1.65 -4.17
N ASP A 42 14.43 -1.66 -5.03
CA ASP A 42 15.38 -2.76 -5.06
C ASP A 42 16.31 -2.74 -3.82
N GLN A 43 17.20 -3.70 -3.69
CA GLN A 43 18.13 -3.79 -2.56
C GLN A 43 19.14 -2.62 -2.51
N ARG A 44 19.39 -1.89 -3.61
CA ARG A 44 20.23 -0.69 -3.64
C ARG A 44 19.48 0.58 -3.25
N GLY A 45 18.15 0.47 -3.11
CA GLY A 45 17.26 1.60 -2.87
C GLY A 45 16.91 2.34 -4.15
N ASP A 46 17.03 1.71 -5.31
CA ASP A 46 16.60 2.25 -6.59
C ASP A 46 15.16 1.84 -6.93
N ILE A 47 14.51 2.66 -7.75
CA ILE A 47 13.28 2.35 -8.47
C ILE A 47 13.67 2.14 -9.93
N GLY A 48 13.46 0.91 -10.46
CA GLY A 48 14.07 0.48 -11.70
C GLY A 48 13.50 1.07 -12.98
N GLY A 49 12.21 1.40 -13.02
CA GLY A 49 11.54 1.95 -14.21
C GLY A 49 11.28 0.93 -15.32
N GLU A 50 11.45 -0.37 -15.09
CA GLU A 50 11.13 -1.42 -16.07
C GLU A 50 9.62 -1.68 -16.12
N PRO A 51 9.04 -1.88 -17.32
CA PRO A 51 7.63 -2.27 -17.46
C PRO A 51 7.30 -3.54 -16.67
N GLY A 52 6.14 -3.59 -16.02
CA GLY A 52 5.71 -4.73 -15.23
C GLY A 52 6.43 -4.90 -13.88
N ASN A 53 7.30 -3.97 -13.50
CA ASN A 53 7.94 -3.94 -12.19
C ASN A 53 7.06 -3.20 -11.19
N SER A 54 6.89 -3.77 -9.98
CA SER A 54 6.17 -3.13 -8.88
C SER A 54 6.95 -2.05 -8.14
N GLU A 55 8.24 -1.84 -8.48
CA GLU A 55 9.04 -0.77 -7.91
C GLU A 55 8.44 0.59 -8.26
N GLY A 56 8.41 1.50 -7.28
CA GLY A 56 7.82 2.83 -7.45
C GLY A 56 7.64 3.56 -6.13
N LEU A 57 7.35 4.85 -6.22
CA LEU A 57 6.71 5.60 -5.15
C LEU A 57 5.24 5.77 -5.53
N TYR A 58 4.36 5.33 -4.64
CA TYR A 58 2.92 5.31 -4.85
C TYR A 58 2.22 6.24 -3.87
N HIS A 59 1.16 6.88 -4.33
CA HIS A 59 0.25 7.64 -3.50
C HIS A 59 -1.18 7.48 -4.02
N ARG A 60 -2.09 6.99 -3.17
CA ARG A 60 -3.52 6.80 -3.50
C ARG A 60 -3.73 6.10 -4.84
N ASP A 61 -3.23 4.88 -4.96
CA ASP A 61 -3.33 4.02 -6.14
C ASP A 61 -2.65 4.55 -7.42
N THR A 62 -1.86 5.62 -7.34
CA THR A 62 -1.07 6.16 -8.47
C THR A 62 0.42 5.98 -8.22
N ARG A 63 1.16 5.46 -9.20
CA ARG A 63 2.63 5.44 -9.18
C ARG A 63 3.19 6.81 -9.55
N ILE A 64 3.44 7.64 -8.55
CA ILE A 64 3.88 9.02 -8.73
C ILE A 64 5.38 9.17 -9.06
N LEU A 65 6.16 8.10 -8.96
CA LEU A 65 7.55 8.03 -9.42
C LEU A 65 7.83 6.59 -9.86
N SER A 66 8.11 6.40 -11.15
CA SER A 66 8.34 5.09 -11.76
C SER A 66 9.82 4.76 -11.92
N GLN A 67 10.70 5.77 -11.88
CA GLN A 67 12.15 5.61 -11.94
C GLN A 67 12.82 6.53 -10.95
N PHE A 68 13.78 5.99 -10.18
CA PHE A 68 14.69 6.76 -9.35
C PHE A 68 15.97 5.96 -9.10
N GLN A 69 17.04 6.26 -9.84
CA GLN A 69 18.29 5.48 -9.87
C GLN A 69 19.48 6.35 -9.53
N LEU A 70 20.37 5.84 -8.66
CA LEU A 70 21.68 6.43 -8.38
C LEU A 70 22.74 5.74 -9.21
N LEU A 71 23.47 6.51 -9.99
CA LEU A 71 24.58 6.07 -10.80
C LEU A 71 25.87 6.77 -10.37
N LEU A 72 26.98 6.08 -10.51
CA LEU A 72 28.32 6.58 -10.31
C LEU A 72 29.10 6.42 -11.62
N GLU A 73 29.50 7.54 -12.26
CA GLU A 73 30.05 7.56 -13.63
C GLU A 73 29.21 6.73 -14.62
N GLU A 74 27.89 6.90 -14.58
CA GLU A 74 26.89 6.17 -15.39
C GLU A 74 26.78 4.66 -15.08
N ALA A 75 27.60 4.11 -14.17
CA ALA A 75 27.50 2.73 -13.72
C ALA A 75 26.65 2.59 -12.45
N ARG A 76 25.92 1.48 -12.31
CA ARG A 76 25.23 1.16 -11.06
C ARG A 76 26.26 0.77 -9.99
N PRO A 77 26.18 1.33 -8.78
CA PRO A 77 27.05 0.92 -7.67
C PRO A 77 26.87 -0.55 -7.28
N LEU A 78 27.94 -1.17 -6.80
CA LEU A 78 27.91 -2.51 -6.21
C LEU A 78 27.19 -2.46 -4.87
N LEU A 79 26.32 -3.44 -4.61
CA LEU A 79 25.67 -3.60 -3.33
C LEU A 79 26.60 -4.31 -2.35
N LEU A 80 26.85 -3.70 -1.19
CA LEU A 80 27.55 -4.32 -0.07
C LEU A 80 26.56 -4.90 0.95
N SER A 81 25.61 -4.08 1.38
CA SER A 81 24.55 -4.51 2.32
C SER A 81 23.29 -3.66 2.14
N SER A 82 22.14 -4.19 2.50
CA SER A 82 20.92 -3.41 2.64
C SER A 82 19.99 -3.99 3.70
N MET A 83 19.33 -3.12 4.44
CA MET A 83 18.37 -3.50 5.46
C MET A 83 17.23 -2.48 5.60
N THR A 84 16.07 -2.97 5.99
CA THR A 84 15.01 -2.15 6.59
C THR A 84 15.12 -2.35 8.10
N GLN A 85 15.10 -1.27 8.88
CA GLN A 85 15.13 -1.35 10.34
C GLN A 85 13.91 -2.12 10.86
N ASP A 86 14.02 -2.71 12.04
CA ASP A 86 12.97 -3.57 12.63
C ASP A 86 11.67 -2.83 12.90
N ASP A 87 11.73 -1.49 13.02
CA ASP A 87 10.56 -0.62 13.17
C ASP A 87 9.94 -0.21 11.83
N ASN A 88 10.43 -0.72 10.70
CA ASN A 88 10.02 -0.33 9.33
C ASN A 88 10.14 1.17 9.00
N ALA A 89 10.74 1.98 9.88
CA ALA A 89 10.81 3.41 9.69
C ALA A 89 11.84 3.83 8.65
N VAL A 90 12.93 3.07 8.52
CA VAL A 90 14.10 3.48 7.75
C VAL A 90 14.66 2.31 6.95
N PHE A 91 14.92 2.56 5.68
CA PHE A 91 15.73 1.71 4.81
C PHE A 91 17.16 2.26 4.73
N SER A 92 18.15 1.39 4.74
CA SER A 92 19.55 1.75 4.45
C SER A 92 20.19 0.79 3.47
N ALA A 93 21.12 1.31 2.66
CA ALA A 93 21.97 0.51 1.76
C ALA A 93 23.39 1.07 1.78
N ASP A 94 24.35 0.16 1.89
CA ASP A 94 25.77 0.42 1.72
C ASP A 94 26.19 -0.08 0.34
N LEU A 95 26.77 0.82 -0.43
CA LEU A 95 27.17 0.57 -1.80
C LEU A 95 28.63 0.98 -2.02
N SER A 96 29.23 0.44 -3.08
CA SER A 96 30.59 0.83 -3.50
C SER A 96 30.69 1.00 -5.01
N ASN A 97 31.76 1.65 -5.48
CA ASN A 97 32.00 1.75 -6.91
C ASN A 97 32.50 0.40 -7.48
N PRO A 98 32.05 0.01 -8.69
CA PRO A 98 32.75 -0.97 -9.51
C PRO A 98 34.08 -0.40 -10.03
N ASP A 99 34.85 -1.21 -10.75
CA ASP A 99 35.98 -0.68 -11.56
C ASP A 99 35.43 0.27 -12.63
N LEU A 100 35.86 1.52 -12.60
CA LEU A 100 35.41 2.54 -13.55
C LEU A 100 36.48 2.71 -14.63
N LEU A 101 36.04 2.66 -15.88
CA LEU A 101 36.94 2.69 -17.04
C LEU A 101 36.92 4.07 -17.70
N ALA A 102 38.11 4.56 -18.11
CA ALA A 102 38.27 5.68 -19.02
C ALA A 102 39.28 5.31 -20.09
N GLY A 103 38.90 5.46 -21.37
CA GLY A 103 39.78 5.09 -22.48
C GLY A 103 40.19 3.61 -22.51
N GLY A 104 39.38 2.68 -21.96
CA GLY A 104 39.67 1.25 -21.89
C GLY A 104 40.63 0.84 -20.76
N GLN A 105 41.07 1.78 -19.92
CA GLN A 105 41.86 1.51 -18.72
C GLN A 105 41.07 1.79 -17.44
N ILE A 106 41.44 1.13 -16.34
CA ILE A 106 40.82 1.38 -15.03
C ILE A 106 41.26 2.76 -14.54
N ALA A 107 40.32 3.73 -14.57
CA ALA A 107 40.53 5.09 -14.04
C ALA A 107 40.32 5.15 -12.53
N LEU A 108 39.39 4.36 -12.00
CA LEU A 108 39.14 4.21 -10.56
C LEU A 108 38.91 2.74 -10.25
N ARG A 109 39.69 2.18 -9.37
CA ARG A 109 39.52 0.80 -8.92
C ARG A 109 38.27 0.69 -8.04
N ARG A 110 37.63 -0.50 -8.07
CA ARG A 110 36.49 -0.83 -7.19
C ARG A 110 36.83 -0.58 -5.73
N GLU A 111 35.78 -0.35 -4.93
CA GLU A 111 35.80 -0.27 -3.46
C GLU A 111 36.60 0.94 -2.90
N GLN A 112 36.84 1.97 -3.72
CA GLN A 112 37.47 3.21 -3.23
C GLN A 112 36.45 4.26 -2.76
N ILE A 113 35.22 4.19 -3.29
CA ILE A 113 34.14 5.07 -2.87
C ILE A 113 33.07 4.24 -2.17
N HIS A 114 32.76 4.62 -0.96
CA HIS A 114 31.59 4.09 -0.24
C HIS A 114 30.42 5.07 -0.36
N LEU A 115 29.26 4.55 -0.74
CA LEU A 115 28.00 5.28 -0.76
C LEU A 115 27.08 4.67 0.29
N HIS A 116 26.59 5.50 1.22
CA HIS A 116 25.56 5.09 2.16
C HIS A 116 24.28 5.85 1.86
N ARG A 117 23.22 5.11 1.55
CA ARG A 117 21.87 5.62 1.32
C ARG A 117 21.01 5.36 2.55
N LEU A 118 20.21 6.34 2.94
CA LEU A 118 19.24 6.21 4.02
C LEU A 118 17.95 6.85 3.59
N LYS A 119 16.84 6.10 3.65
CA LYS A 119 15.50 6.54 3.20
C LYS A 119 14.45 6.32 4.27
N PHE A 120 13.44 7.18 4.28
CA PHE A 120 12.19 7.00 5.02
C PHE A 120 11.04 7.70 4.29
N VAL A 121 9.81 7.22 4.53
CA VAL A 121 8.59 7.84 4.00
C VAL A 121 7.85 8.52 5.14
N TRP A 122 7.42 9.76 4.91
CA TRP A 122 6.69 10.56 5.89
C TRP A 122 5.82 11.61 5.18
N GLU A 123 4.54 11.70 5.57
CA GLU A 123 3.59 12.71 5.06
C GLU A 123 3.64 12.91 3.54
N GLY A 124 3.43 11.83 2.78
CA GLY A 124 3.37 11.89 1.31
C GLY A 124 4.73 12.04 0.61
N THR A 125 5.84 12.03 1.34
CA THR A 125 7.18 12.28 0.81
C THR A 125 8.16 11.19 1.20
N CYS A 126 8.96 10.75 0.25
CA CYS A 126 10.16 9.96 0.51
C CYS A 126 11.34 10.91 0.68
N TYR A 127 12.05 10.75 1.77
CA TYR A 127 13.26 11.48 2.13
C TYR A 127 14.47 10.59 1.99
N GLU A 128 15.52 11.11 1.38
CA GLU A 128 16.76 10.36 1.19
C GLU A 128 17.99 11.18 1.57
N ARG A 129 18.97 10.52 2.18
CA ARG A 129 20.32 11.03 2.39
C ARG A 129 21.31 10.10 1.73
N VAL A 130 22.18 10.63 0.88
CA VAL A 130 23.31 9.92 0.31
C VAL A 130 24.60 10.49 0.90
N LEU A 131 25.45 9.61 1.46
CA LEU A 131 26.80 9.93 1.89
C LEU A 131 27.77 9.31 0.88
N ALA A 132 28.68 10.10 0.32
CA ALA A 132 29.79 9.62 -0.52
C ALA A 132 31.09 9.85 0.22
N ARG A 133 31.86 8.79 0.48
CA ARG A 133 33.13 8.85 1.18
C ARG A 133 34.24 8.21 0.38
N ASN A 134 35.40 8.89 0.33
CA ASN A 134 36.61 8.38 -0.27
C ASN A 134 37.40 7.54 0.73
N PHE A 135 37.53 6.25 0.47
CA PHE A 135 38.39 5.32 1.23
C PHE A 135 39.74 5.06 0.56
N GLY A 136 39.97 5.67 -0.63
CA GLY A 136 41.26 5.61 -1.32
C GLY A 136 42.30 6.51 -0.65
N ASN A 137 43.56 6.36 -1.11
CA ASN A 137 44.72 7.09 -0.58
C ASN A 137 45.02 8.39 -1.33
N ALA A 138 44.29 8.68 -2.41
CA ALA A 138 44.48 9.88 -3.25
C ALA A 138 43.15 10.64 -3.35
N PRO A 139 43.22 11.97 -3.60
CA PRO A 139 42.04 12.73 -3.99
C PRO A 139 41.42 12.16 -5.27
N LEU A 140 40.10 12.09 -5.32
CA LEU A 140 39.38 11.62 -6.50
C LEU A 140 38.21 12.55 -6.84
N GLY A 141 37.84 12.58 -8.11
CA GLY A 141 36.67 13.25 -8.64
C GLY A 141 35.76 12.22 -9.27
N VAL A 142 34.46 12.30 -8.95
CA VAL A 142 33.45 11.40 -9.51
C VAL A 142 32.15 12.15 -9.74
N ARG A 143 31.39 11.65 -10.71
CA ARG A 143 30.05 12.12 -10.99
C ARG A 143 29.01 11.20 -10.35
N LEU A 144 28.17 11.75 -9.47
CA LEU A 144 26.97 11.08 -8.97
C LEU A 144 25.76 11.59 -9.74
N THR A 145 25.01 10.68 -10.33
CA THR A 145 23.83 11.01 -11.15
C THR A 145 22.60 10.35 -10.58
N PHE A 146 21.53 11.13 -10.37
CA PHE A 146 20.18 10.63 -10.11
C PHE A 146 19.37 10.73 -11.40
N ARG A 147 18.86 9.61 -11.90
CA ARG A 147 17.88 9.55 -13.00
C ARG A 147 16.51 9.32 -12.42
N PHE A 148 15.52 10.06 -12.88
CA PHE A 148 14.16 9.96 -12.38
C PHE A 148 13.13 10.21 -13.47
N ALA A 149 11.97 9.52 -13.33
CA ALA A 149 10.79 9.70 -14.17
C ALA A 149 9.53 9.32 -13.40
N ALA A 150 8.40 9.88 -13.81
CA ALA A 150 7.07 9.51 -13.35
C ALA A 150 6.21 9.16 -14.56
N ASP A 151 5.55 8.01 -14.51
CA ASP A 151 4.57 7.59 -15.52
C ASP A 151 3.13 7.88 -15.09
N PHE A 152 2.92 8.14 -13.80
CA PHE A 152 1.61 8.35 -13.17
C PHE A 152 0.62 7.22 -13.47
N ALA A 153 1.13 6.02 -13.72
CA ALA A 153 0.32 4.85 -13.98
C ALA A 153 -0.59 4.54 -12.79
N ASP A 154 -1.84 4.20 -13.07
CA ASP A 154 -2.74 3.63 -12.07
C ASP A 154 -2.20 2.29 -11.58
N LEU A 155 -2.50 1.92 -10.33
CA LEU A 155 -2.05 0.67 -9.74
C LEU A 155 -2.49 -0.55 -10.56
N PHE A 156 -3.67 -0.50 -11.17
CA PHE A 156 -4.16 -1.57 -12.05
C PHE A 156 -3.33 -1.67 -13.33
N GLU A 157 -2.88 -0.55 -13.90
CA GLU A 157 -1.96 -0.56 -15.05
C GLU A 157 -0.61 -1.18 -14.68
N VAL A 158 -0.07 -0.85 -13.51
CA VAL A 158 1.17 -1.46 -13.02
C VAL A 158 1.02 -2.97 -12.82
N ARG A 159 -0.19 -3.45 -12.51
CA ARG A 159 -0.54 -4.88 -12.41
C ARG A 159 -0.73 -5.56 -13.76
N GLY A 160 -0.78 -4.80 -14.86
CA GLY A 160 -0.90 -5.36 -16.21
C GLY A 160 -2.14 -4.96 -16.99
N GLU A 161 -3.07 -4.23 -16.39
CA GLU A 161 -4.24 -3.69 -17.10
C GLU A 161 -3.80 -2.70 -18.18
N ARG A 162 -4.52 -2.68 -19.30
CA ARG A 162 -4.22 -1.80 -20.43
C ARG A 162 -5.32 -0.78 -20.61
N ARG A 163 -4.97 0.49 -20.52
CA ARG A 163 -5.88 1.60 -20.80
C ARG A 163 -5.81 2.05 -22.26
N LYS A 164 -6.94 2.52 -22.78
CA LYS A 164 -7.05 3.04 -24.16
C LYS A 164 -6.55 4.47 -24.28
N ALA A 165 -6.63 5.24 -23.21
CA ALA A 165 -6.26 6.66 -23.20
C ALA A 165 -5.67 7.03 -21.83
N HIS A 166 -4.82 8.05 -21.86
CA HIS A 166 -4.18 8.65 -20.69
C HIS A 166 -4.34 10.17 -20.76
N GLY A 167 -4.17 10.82 -19.61
CA GLY A 167 -4.07 12.26 -19.51
C GLY A 167 -2.76 12.82 -20.06
N GLU A 168 -2.43 14.04 -19.70
CA GLU A 168 -1.24 14.74 -20.17
C GLU A 168 -0.19 14.86 -19.06
N ALA A 169 1.05 14.46 -19.37
CA ALA A 169 2.17 14.57 -18.44
C ALA A 169 3.16 15.64 -18.90
N PHE A 170 3.65 16.44 -17.95
CA PHE A 170 4.66 17.47 -18.20
C PHE A 170 5.62 17.61 -17.02
N ALA A 171 6.83 18.06 -17.32
CA ALA A 171 7.89 18.23 -16.34
C ALA A 171 8.50 19.62 -16.46
N THR A 172 8.72 20.28 -15.33
CA THR A 172 9.29 21.63 -15.28
C THR A 172 10.39 21.75 -14.24
N LEU A 173 11.40 22.57 -14.55
CA LEU A 173 12.35 23.03 -13.55
C LEU A 173 11.71 24.15 -12.75
N GLU A 174 11.53 23.94 -11.45
CA GLU A 174 11.00 24.96 -10.55
C GLU A 174 12.11 25.93 -10.10
N SER A 175 13.33 25.41 -9.95
CA SER A 175 14.51 26.18 -9.58
C SER A 175 15.78 25.39 -9.93
N GLY A 176 16.98 25.94 -9.65
CA GLY A 176 18.26 25.23 -9.83
C GLY A 176 18.43 24.00 -8.92
N HIS A 177 17.49 23.71 -8.04
CA HIS A 177 17.56 22.58 -7.10
C HIS A 177 16.23 21.80 -6.98
N ALA A 178 15.22 22.11 -7.81
CA ALA A 178 13.92 21.43 -7.73
C ALA A 178 13.29 21.21 -9.10
N VAL A 179 12.64 20.05 -9.25
CA VAL A 179 11.88 19.61 -10.44
C VAL A 179 10.46 19.27 -10.01
N VAL A 180 9.49 19.60 -10.84
CA VAL A 180 8.09 19.22 -10.67
C VAL A 180 7.66 18.41 -11.89
N LEU A 181 7.19 17.19 -11.64
CA LEU A 181 6.53 16.31 -12.59
C LEU A 181 5.03 16.38 -12.33
N ARG A 182 4.24 16.60 -13.38
CA ARG A 182 2.79 16.78 -13.30
C ARG A 182 2.07 15.87 -14.28
N TYR A 183 0.89 15.47 -13.91
CA TYR A 183 -0.02 14.72 -14.75
C TYR A 183 -1.44 15.20 -14.52
N LEU A 184 -2.09 15.70 -15.57
CA LEU A 184 -3.51 15.99 -15.57
C LEU A 184 -4.26 14.78 -16.10
N GLY A 185 -4.92 14.04 -15.21
CA GLY A 185 -5.66 12.84 -15.55
C GLY A 185 -6.92 13.13 -16.38
N LEU A 186 -7.47 12.10 -17.02
CA LEU A 186 -8.76 12.18 -17.70
C LEU A 186 -9.90 12.46 -16.71
N ASP A 187 -9.71 12.13 -15.43
CA ASP A 187 -10.59 12.46 -14.32
C ASP A 187 -10.49 13.92 -13.85
N GLN A 188 -9.75 14.75 -14.58
CA GLN A 188 -9.49 16.17 -14.31
C GLN A 188 -8.77 16.43 -12.98
N ILE A 189 -8.14 15.41 -12.40
CA ILE A 189 -7.34 15.54 -11.18
C ILE A 189 -5.87 15.72 -11.57
N GLU A 190 -5.26 16.79 -11.07
CA GLU A 190 -3.82 16.99 -11.22
C GLU A 190 -3.07 16.16 -10.17
N ARG A 191 -2.14 15.33 -10.62
CA ARG A 191 -1.21 14.57 -9.80
C ARG A 191 0.18 15.16 -9.93
N VAL A 192 0.84 15.40 -8.81
CA VAL A 192 2.12 16.13 -8.79
C VAL A 192 3.16 15.35 -8.00
N THR A 193 4.36 15.24 -8.58
CA THR A 193 5.55 14.77 -7.88
C THR A 193 6.62 15.85 -7.91
N ARG A 194 7.02 16.32 -6.74
CA ARG A 194 8.10 17.29 -6.60
C ARG A 194 9.36 16.60 -6.10
N LEU A 195 10.49 16.85 -6.77
CA LEU A 195 11.82 16.43 -6.35
C LEU A 195 12.63 17.66 -5.97
N ALA A 196 13.30 17.62 -4.81
CA ALA A 196 14.18 18.70 -4.36
C ALA A 196 15.50 18.13 -3.85
N PHE A 197 16.59 18.85 -4.12
CA PHE A 197 17.97 18.46 -3.91
C PHE A 197 18.73 19.47 -3.05
N GLU A 198 19.52 19.03 -2.08
CA GLU A 198 20.40 19.87 -1.26
C GLU A 198 21.72 19.15 -0.97
N PRO A 199 22.85 19.78 -1.33
CA PRO A 199 23.01 21.04 -2.07
C PRO A 199 22.47 20.97 -3.49
N ALA A 200 22.32 22.11 -4.15
CA ALA A 200 21.94 22.15 -5.56
C ALA A 200 22.90 21.28 -6.40
N PRO A 201 22.38 20.48 -7.36
CA PRO A 201 23.22 19.68 -8.25
C PRO A 201 24.05 20.58 -9.20
N THR A 202 25.15 20.07 -9.69
CA THR A 202 25.98 20.76 -10.70
C THR A 202 25.20 20.99 -11.99
N THR A 203 24.39 20.00 -12.40
CA THR A 203 23.45 20.11 -13.51
C THR A 203 22.12 19.49 -13.14
N LEU A 204 21.02 20.19 -13.49
CA LEU A 204 19.66 19.72 -13.27
C LEU A 204 18.87 19.82 -14.57
N THR A 205 18.19 18.74 -14.92
CA THR A 205 17.19 18.68 -15.99
C THR A 205 15.89 18.11 -15.43
N THR A 206 14.86 18.01 -16.23
CA THR A 206 13.56 17.43 -15.84
C THR A 206 13.59 15.91 -15.61
N ALA A 207 14.70 15.23 -15.92
CA ALA A 207 14.86 13.78 -15.77
C ALA A 207 16.17 13.37 -15.07
N ARG A 208 17.04 14.32 -14.76
CA ARG A 208 18.38 14.02 -14.26
C ARG A 208 18.93 15.12 -13.38
N ALA A 209 19.56 14.73 -12.26
CA ALA A 209 20.37 15.60 -11.41
C ALA A 209 21.78 15.02 -11.28
N ALA A 210 22.83 15.78 -11.63
CA ALA A 210 24.21 15.33 -11.57
C ALA A 210 25.06 16.23 -10.66
N TYR A 211 25.97 15.59 -9.90
CA TYR A 211 26.90 16.22 -8.99
C TYR A 211 28.33 15.85 -9.39
N GLU A 212 29.16 16.85 -9.67
CA GLU A 212 30.61 16.67 -9.77
C GLU A 212 31.20 16.75 -8.36
N VAL A 213 31.57 15.62 -7.79
CA VAL A 213 32.03 15.50 -6.41
C VAL A 213 33.53 15.28 -6.39
N ARG A 214 34.24 16.17 -5.67
CA ARG A 214 35.67 15.97 -5.40
C ARG A 214 35.87 15.64 -3.93
N LEU A 215 36.59 14.57 -3.63
CA LEU A 215 36.80 14.02 -2.30
C LEU A 215 38.30 13.81 -2.04
N LYS A 216 38.81 14.43 -0.98
CA LYS A 216 40.11 14.09 -0.41
C LYS A 216 40.04 12.70 0.28
N PRO A 217 41.16 12.02 0.53
CA PRO A 217 41.19 10.80 1.35
C PRO A 217 40.47 10.99 2.67
N GLY A 218 39.51 10.10 2.99
CA GLY A 218 38.67 10.15 4.18
C GLY A 218 37.54 11.19 4.16
N GLU A 219 37.48 12.09 3.18
CA GLU A 219 36.43 13.12 3.10
C GLU A 219 35.06 12.48 2.78
N THR A 220 34.01 13.07 3.36
CA THR A 220 32.62 12.68 3.15
C THR A 220 31.81 13.86 2.62
N ARG A 221 31.08 13.66 1.53
CA ARG A 221 30.08 14.59 1.00
C ARG A 221 28.68 14.06 1.31
N ARG A 222 27.75 14.98 1.64
CA ARG A 222 26.35 14.68 1.92
C ARG A 222 25.46 15.29 0.86
N ILE A 223 24.47 14.52 0.41
CA ILE A 223 23.40 14.97 -0.48
C ILE A 223 22.10 14.56 0.17
N PHE A 224 21.16 15.51 0.29
CA PHE A 224 19.83 15.27 0.81
C PHE A 224 18.82 15.48 -0.31
N LEU A 225 17.84 14.58 -0.38
CA LEU A 225 16.79 14.59 -1.38
C LEU A 225 15.44 14.40 -0.70
N ARG A 226 14.42 15.00 -1.30
CA ARG A 226 13.03 14.66 -1.02
C ARG A 226 12.27 14.54 -2.33
N TYR A 227 11.35 13.59 -2.40
CA TYR A 227 10.48 13.40 -3.57
C TYR A 227 9.14 12.83 -3.14
N GLY A 228 8.04 13.39 -3.66
CA GLY A 228 6.68 13.01 -3.29
C GLY A 228 5.64 14.06 -3.61
N VAL A 229 4.44 13.91 -3.01
CA VAL A 229 3.27 14.78 -3.24
C VAL A 229 3.22 16.02 -2.35
N ALA A 230 4.06 16.10 -1.31
CA ALA A 230 4.00 17.20 -0.35
C ALA A 230 4.33 18.55 -0.99
N ASP A 231 3.55 19.56 -0.66
CA ASP A 231 3.73 20.92 -1.15
C ASP A 231 5.04 21.53 -0.65
N GLY A 232 5.82 22.08 -1.59
CA GLY A 232 7.22 22.48 -1.38
C GLY A 232 7.44 23.81 -0.71
N SER A 233 6.50 24.34 0.05
CA SER A 233 6.58 25.67 0.68
C SER A 233 7.69 25.83 1.74
N VAL A 234 8.30 24.73 2.20
CA VAL A 234 9.36 24.77 3.20
C VAL A 234 10.73 24.68 2.54
N GLU A 235 11.61 25.61 2.84
CA GLU A 235 13.02 25.55 2.45
C GLU A 235 13.63 24.22 2.85
N TRP A 236 14.16 23.48 1.85
CA TRP A 236 14.72 22.16 2.04
C TRP A 236 16.18 22.22 2.41
N THR A 237 16.55 21.71 3.59
CA THR A 237 17.91 21.69 4.10
C THR A 237 18.22 20.37 4.78
N GLY A 238 19.50 20.06 4.96
CA GLY A 238 19.92 18.87 5.73
C GLY A 238 19.37 18.86 7.17
N ARG A 239 19.16 20.03 7.80
CA ARG A 239 18.47 20.12 9.10
C ARG A 239 17.01 19.70 8.99
N GLY A 240 16.34 20.05 7.89
CA GLY A 240 14.98 19.61 7.58
C GLY A 240 14.87 18.09 7.53
N PHE A 241 15.82 17.42 6.86
CA PHE A 241 15.87 15.95 6.79
C PHE A 241 15.83 15.31 8.20
N TYR A 242 16.72 15.72 9.10
CA TYR A 242 16.78 15.14 10.45
C TYR A 242 15.57 15.51 11.32
N ARG A 243 14.95 16.67 11.09
CA ARG A 243 13.71 17.05 11.76
C ARG A 243 12.57 16.13 11.34
N GLN A 244 12.38 15.90 10.05
CA GLN A 244 11.34 15.01 9.54
C GLN A 244 11.57 13.55 9.97
N MET A 245 12.81 13.08 9.95
CA MET A 245 13.13 11.73 10.44
C MET A 245 12.77 11.55 11.93
N ARG A 246 13.02 12.58 12.76
CA ARG A 246 12.62 12.55 14.17
C ARG A 246 11.11 12.57 14.33
N ALA A 247 10.39 13.36 13.53
CA ALA A 247 8.94 13.42 13.55
C ALA A 247 8.33 12.05 13.16
N ALA A 248 8.79 11.45 12.07
CA ALA A 248 8.36 10.12 11.63
C ALA A 248 8.56 9.04 12.71
N ARG A 249 9.75 8.99 13.30
CA ARG A 249 10.04 8.04 14.39
C ARG A 249 9.24 8.31 15.65
N HIS A 250 8.98 9.57 15.97
CA HIS A 250 8.16 9.93 17.13
C HIS A 250 6.71 9.49 16.92
N ALA A 251 6.12 9.78 15.77
CA ALA A 251 4.76 9.38 15.45
C ALA A 251 4.60 7.84 15.50
N LEU A 252 5.54 7.09 14.91
CA LEU A 252 5.52 5.63 14.96
C LEU A 252 5.57 5.10 16.39
N ARG A 253 6.45 5.65 17.24
CA ARG A 253 6.52 5.26 18.66
C ARG A 253 5.25 5.58 19.41
N MET A 254 4.65 6.75 19.19
CA MET A 254 3.40 7.14 19.85
C MET A 254 2.25 6.23 19.46
N THR A 255 2.19 5.83 18.18
CA THR A 255 1.16 4.92 17.68
C THR A 255 1.38 3.50 18.22
N SER A 256 2.57 2.96 18.14
CA SER A 256 2.89 1.60 18.62
C SER A 256 2.90 1.49 20.16
N ALA A 257 3.06 2.60 20.90
CA ALA A 257 3.02 2.59 22.36
C ALA A 257 1.63 2.26 22.95
N ARG A 258 0.57 2.26 22.13
CA ARG A 258 -0.77 1.82 22.54
C ARG A 258 -0.90 0.30 22.57
N ALA A 259 -0.03 -0.39 21.82
CA ALA A 259 -0.06 -1.85 21.75
C ALA A 259 0.28 -2.50 23.08
N ALA A 260 -0.44 -3.56 23.42
CA ALA A 260 -0.03 -4.44 24.51
C ALA A 260 1.33 -5.06 24.22
N SER A 261 2.20 -5.07 25.21
CA SER A 261 3.51 -5.73 25.10
C SER A 261 3.43 -7.18 25.53
N VAL A 262 4.14 -8.05 24.79
CA VAL A 262 4.31 -9.46 25.15
C VAL A 262 5.78 -9.69 25.42
N ASP A 263 6.08 -10.25 26.59
CA ASP A 263 7.43 -10.65 26.98
C ASP A 263 7.42 -12.08 27.50
N SER A 264 8.35 -12.88 27.00
CA SER A 264 8.50 -14.28 27.34
C SER A 264 9.99 -14.62 27.65
N SER A 265 10.25 -15.79 28.18
CA SER A 265 11.62 -16.28 28.36
C SER A 265 12.34 -16.58 27.03
N ASN A 266 11.66 -16.62 25.91
CA ASN A 266 12.25 -16.88 24.59
C ASN A 266 12.47 -15.54 23.84
N SER A 267 13.76 -15.15 23.74
CA SER A 267 14.15 -13.90 23.07
C SER A 267 13.79 -13.85 21.58
N VAL A 268 13.86 -14.99 20.87
CA VAL A 268 13.52 -15.09 19.44
C VAL A 268 12.01 -14.87 19.25
N PHE A 269 11.18 -15.47 20.11
CA PHE A 269 9.73 -15.23 20.09
C PHE A 269 9.42 -13.75 20.33
N ASN A 270 10.05 -13.12 21.32
CA ASN A 270 9.85 -11.69 21.60
C ASN A 270 10.25 -10.80 20.42
N GLU A 271 11.32 -11.17 19.69
CA GLU A 271 11.74 -10.46 18.49
C GLU A 271 10.70 -10.59 17.35
N ILE A 272 10.21 -11.82 17.12
CA ILE A 272 9.16 -12.08 16.11
C ILE A 272 7.91 -11.28 16.42
N VAL A 273 7.45 -11.27 17.67
CA VAL A 273 6.26 -10.51 18.08
C VAL A 273 6.46 -9.01 17.87
N ARG A 274 7.60 -8.45 18.30
CA ARG A 274 7.90 -7.04 18.08
C ARG A 274 7.93 -6.68 16.61
N ARG A 275 8.54 -7.53 15.76
CA ARG A 275 8.56 -7.34 14.32
C ARG A 275 7.17 -7.39 13.72
N SER A 276 6.33 -8.35 14.10
CA SER A 276 4.95 -8.48 13.62
C SER A 276 4.10 -7.26 14.00
N VAL A 277 4.27 -6.73 15.21
CA VAL A 277 3.59 -5.50 15.64
C VAL A 277 4.08 -4.31 14.80
N SER A 278 5.39 -4.20 14.53
CA SER A 278 5.92 -3.13 13.66
C SER A 278 5.37 -3.23 12.23
N ASP A 279 5.26 -4.43 11.68
CA ASP A 279 4.70 -4.67 10.35
C ASP A 279 3.21 -4.28 10.30
N LEU A 280 2.43 -4.61 11.34
CA LEU A 280 1.04 -4.19 11.46
C LEU A 280 0.92 -2.65 11.50
N TYR A 281 1.69 -1.98 12.35
CA TYR A 281 1.62 -0.52 12.48
C TYR A 281 2.11 0.21 11.23
N MET A 282 3.00 -0.37 10.42
CA MET A 282 3.35 0.17 9.10
C MET A 282 2.14 0.19 8.16
N LEU A 283 1.25 -0.81 8.25
CA LEU A 283 0.06 -0.89 7.40
C LEU A 283 -1.09 0.01 7.89
N ILE A 284 -1.08 0.43 9.16
CA ILE A 284 -2.12 1.32 9.69
C ILE A 284 -2.01 2.70 9.03
N THR A 285 -3.13 3.19 8.56
CA THR A 285 -3.32 4.51 7.97
C THR A 285 -4.34 5.28 8.78
N ASP A 286 -4.02 6.50 9.18
CA ASP A 286 -4.98 7.38 9.84
C ASP A 286 -5.95 7.93 8.80
N THR A 287 -7.24 7.63 9.01
CA THR A 287 -8.36 8.13 8.22
C THR A 287 -9.15 9.17 9.03
N PRO A 288 -10.03 9.94 8.40
CA PRO A 288 -10.94 10.83 9.16
C PRO A 288 -11.82 10.10 10.19
N SER A 289 -12.03 8.79 10.00
CA SER A 289 -12.82 7.93 10.89
C SER A 289 -11.97 7.24 11.98
N GLY A 290 -10.65 7.39 11.96
CA GLY A 290 -9.71 6.74 12.87
C GLY A 290 -8.68 5.87 12.14
N SER A 291 -7.88 5.14 12.91
CA SER A 291 -6.83 4.26 12.37
C SER A 291 -7.43 3.07 11.64
N TYR A 292 -6.96 2.79 10.42
CA TYR A 292 -7.44 1.69 9.58
C TYR A 292 -6.26 0.87 9.05
N PRO A 293 -6.23 -0.47 9.24
CA PRO A 293 -5.19 -1.32 8.67
C PRO A 293 -5.46 -1.56 7.19
N TYR A 294 -4.55 -1.10 6.31
CA TYR A 294 -4.61 -1.44 4.89
C TYR A 294 -4.13 -2.87 4.69
N ALA A 295 -4.70 -3.57 3.70
CA ALA A 295 -4.51 -5.02 3.57
C ALA A 295 -3.07 -5.40 3.19
N GLY A 296 -2.36 -4.59 2.39
CA GLY A 296 -0.95 -4.87 2.08
C GLY A 296 -0.37 -4.07 0.93
N THR A 297 0.96 -4.00 0.87
CA THR A 297 1.71 -3.37 -0.21
C THR A 297 2.28 -4.44 -1.15
N PRO A 298 2.44 -4.17 -2.45
CA PRO A 298 2.05 -2.92 -3.15
C PRO A 298 0.57 -2.88 -3.55
N TRP A 299 -0.11 -4.03 -3.76
CA TRP A 299 -1.36 -4.12 -4.51
C TRP A 299 -2.61 -3.78 -3.71
N PHE A 300 -2.55 -3.91 -2.39
CA PHE A 300 -3.68 -3.83 -1.49
C PHE A 300 -3.51 -2.72 -0.44
N SER A 301 -2.74 -1.66 -0.78
CA SER A 301 -2.51 -0.51 0.12
C SER A 301 -3.70 0.47 0.09
N THR A 302 -4.87 -0.04 0.48
CA THR A 302 -6.15 0.66 0.52
C THR A 302 -7.06 0.01 1.56
N PRO A 303 -8.19 0.65 1.97
CA PRO A 303 -9.16 0.01 2.85
C PRO A 303 -9.86 -1.17 2.18
N PHE A 304 -9.79 -2.35 2.82
CA PHE A 304 -10.60 -3.53 2.52
C PHE A 304 -11.49 -3.86 3.72
N GLY A 305 -12.78 -4.14 3.47
CA GLY A 305 -13.74 -4.40 4.53
C GLY A 305 -13.41 -5.64 5.36
N ARG A 306 -13.39 -6.81 4.74
CA ARG A 306 -13.09 -8.09 5.39
C ARG A 306 -11.72 -8.07 6.07
N ASP A 307 -10.69 -7.64 5.35
CA ASP A 307 -9.30 -7.64 5.85
C ASP A 307 -9.16 -6.72 7.06
N GLY A 308 -9.75 -5.52 7.01
CA GLY A 308 -9.79 -4.59 8.13
C GLY A 308 -10.51 -5.19 9.34
N ILE A 309 -11.67 -5.84 9.14
CA ILE A 309 -12.46 -6.46 10.21
C ILE A 309 -11.70 -7.63 10.84
N ILE A 310 -11.17 -8.55 10.05
CA ILE A 310 -10.44 -9.71 10.56
C ILE A 310 -9.17 -9.26 11.30
N THR A 311 -8.43 -8.30 10.75
CA THR A 311 -7.27 -7.70 11.44
C THR A 311 -7.68 -7.09 12.76
N ALA A 312 -8.79 -6.34 12.80
CA ALA A 312 -9.30 -5.73 14.02
C ALA A 312 -9.72 -6.78 15.06
N LEU A 313 -10.39 -7.87 14.66
CA LEU A 313 -10.74 -8.99 15.54
C LEU A 313 -9.48 -9.64 16.14
N MET A 314 -8.47 -9.93 15.31
CA MET A 314 -7.23 -10.55 15.75
C MET A 314 -6.40 -9.66 16.68
N THR A 315 -6.55 -8.33 16.57
CA THR A 315 -5.77 -7.34 17.32
C THR A 315 -6.53 -6.69 18.48
N LEU A 316 -7.77 -7.08 18.76
CA LEU A 316 -8.57 -6.57 19.89
C LEU A 316 -7.85 -6.63 21.24
N TRP A 317 -7.03 -7.67 21.46
CA TRP A 317 -6.27 -7.83 22.69
C TRP A 317 -5.01 -6.96 22.72
N ILE A 318 -4.49 -6.55 21.53
CA ILE A 318 -3.30 -5.71 21.37
C ILE A 318 -3.66 -4.24 21.50
N ASP A 319 -4.59 -3.77 20.61
CA ASP A 319 -4.99 -2.37 20.51
C ASP A 319 -6.44 -2.27 20.01
N PRO A 320 -7.44 -2.17 20.88
CA PRO A 320 -8.84 -2.08 20.47
C PRO A 320 -9.18 -0.78 19.73
N THR A 321 -8.30 0.22 19.71
CA THR A 321 -8.53 1.45 18.94
C THR A 321 -8.53 1.21 17.43
N ILE A 322 -7.83 0.17 16.96
CA ILE A 322 -7.86 -0.30 15.57
C ILE A 322 -9.29 -0.71 15.21
N ALA A 323 -9.91 -1.55 16.03
CA ALA A 323 -11.30 -1.98 15.83
C ALA A 323 -12.27 -0.81 15.80
N LYS A 324 -12.10 0.18 16.68
CA LYS A 324 -12.91 1.40 16.69
C LYS A 324 -12.81 2.17 15.38
N GLY A 325 -11.58 2.35 14.86
CA GLY A 325 -11.34 3.02 13.57
C GLY A 325 -11.97 2.27 12.39
N VAL A 326 -11.81 0.94 12.34
CA VAL A 326 -12.42 0.07 11.31
C VAL A 326 -13.94 0.18 11.34
N LEU A 327 -14.56 0.07 12.50
CA LEU A 327 -16.00 0.16 12.66
C LEU A 327 -16.55 1.51 12.19
N HIS A 328 -15.95 2.62 12.61
CA HIS A 328 -16.38 3.95 12.18
C HIS A 328 -16.18 4.18 10.68
N PHE A 329 -15.08 3.73 10.10
CA PHE A 329 -14.82 3.86 8.67
C PHE A 329 -15.83 3.07 7.83
N LEU A 330 -16.08 1.81 8.19
CA LEU A 330 -17.04 0.96 7.49
C LEU A 330 -18.48 1.44 7.65
N ALA A 331 -18.85 1.95 8.80
CA ALA A 331 -20.15 2.58 9.01
C ALA A 331 -20.34 3.82 8.14
N ALA A 332 -19.31 4.68 8.03
CA ALA A 332 -19.35 5.89 7.20
C ALA A 332 -19.38 5.59 5.68
N THR A 333 -18.97 4.38 5.29
CA THR A 333 -18.95 3.93 3.87
C THR A 333 -20.01 2.88 3.56
N GLN A 334 -20.88 2.53 4.49
CA GLN A 334 -21.95 1.53 4.30
C GLN A 334 -22.88 1.91 3.16
N ALA A 335 -23.28 0.94 2.35
CA ALA A 335 -24.19 1.15 1.23
C ALA A 335 -25.60 1.56 1.71
N THR A 336 -26.19 2.53 1.04
CA THR A 336 -27.53 3.07 1.36
C THR A 336 -28.53 2.91 0.21
N ALA A 337 -28.06 2.50 -0.98
CA ALA A 337 -28.87 2.35 -2.18
C ALA A 337 -28.47 1.08 -2.96
N ILE A 338 -29.33 0.67 -3.89
CA ILE A 338 -29.02 -0.41 -4.84
C ILE A 338 -28.26 0.20 -6.01
N GLU A 339 -27.01 -0.24 -6.20
CA GLU A 339 -26.14 0.13 -7.31
C GLU A 339 -25.50 -1.13 -7.92
N PRO A 340 -26.08 -1.75 -8.95
CA PRO A 340 -25.64 -3.05 -9.48
C PRO A 340 -24.18 -3.10 -9.92
N VAL A 341 -23.65 -2.04 -10.54
CA VAL A 341 -22.24 -1.97 -11.00
C VAL A 341 -21.25 -2.06 -9.84
N ARG A 342 -21.67 -1.67 -8.63
CA ARG A 342 -20.86 -1.71 -7.41
C ARG A 342 -21.20 -2.89 -6.51
N ASP A 343 -22.10 -3.78 -6.92
CA ASP A 343 -22.69 -4.83 -6.09
C ASP A 343 -23.23 -4.30 -4.75
N ALA A 344 -23.73 -3.03 -4.74
CA ALA A 344 -24.24 -2.36 -3.55
C ALA A 344 -25.72 -2.64 -3.33
N GLU A 345 -26.07 -2.89 -2.07
CA GLU A 345 -27.42 -3.05 -1.56
C GLU A 345 -27.51 -2.35 -0.19
N PRO A 346 -28.66 -1.75 0.20
CA PRO A 346 -28.79 -1.03 1.46
C PRO A 346 -28.39 -1.89 2.67
N GLY A 347 -27.43 -1.40 3.46
CA GLY A 347 -26.91 -2.09 4.64
C GLY A 347 -25.62 -2.89 4.40
N LYS A 348 -25.25 -3.15 3.15
CA LYS A 348 -24.04 -3.89 2.80
C LYS A 348 -22.79 -3.14 3.17
N ILE A 349 -21.77 -3.84 3.66
CA ILE A 349 -20.48 -3.27 4.07
C ILE A 349 -19.51 -3.29 2.89
N LEU A 350 -18.67 -2.26 2.82
CA LEU A 350 -17.64 -2.06 1.79
C LEU A 350 -16.74 -3.31 1.64
N HIS A 351 -16.45 -3.69 0.38
CA HIS A 351 -15.41 -4.65 0.06
C HIS A 351 -14.04 -3.96 -0.07
N GLU A 352 -13.92 -3.01 -1.01
CA GLU A 352 -12.72 -2.19 -1.16
C GLU A 352 -13.05 -0.78 -1.65
N MET A 353 -12.10 0.16 -1.45
CA MET A 353 -12.19 1.53 -1.92
C MET A 353 -10.88 2.00 -2.53
N ARG A 354 -10.94 2.49 -3.78
CA ARG A 354 -9.79 2.95 -4.55
C ARG A 354 -9.93 4.43 -4.93
N TYR A 355 -8.78 5.09 -5.07
CA TYR A 355 -8.67 6.51 -5.35
C TYR A 355 -7.96 6.81 -6.68
N GLY A 356 -7.55 5.77 -7.42
CA GLY A 356 -6.88 5.87 -8.70
C GLY A 356 -7.75 6.47 -9.79
N GLU A 357 -7.13 6.87 -10.89
CA GLU A 357 -7.83 7.46 -12.03
C GLU A 357 -8.82 6.48 -12.66
N MET A 358 -8.45 5.19 -12.78
CA MET A 358 -9.32 4.16 -13.34
C MET A 358 -10.59 3.97 -12.51
N ALA A 359 -10.47 4.03 -11.18
CA ALA A 359 -11.61 3.95 -10.27
C ALA A 359 -12.51 5.20 -10.36
N ASN A 360 -11.92 6.39 -10.46
CA ASN A 360 -12.65 7.65 -10.61
C ASN A 360 -13.44 7.72 -11.93
N LEU A 361 -12.87 7.19 -13.00
CA LEU A 361 -13.50 7.13 -14.34
C LEU A 361 -14.44 5.92 -14.49
N ARG A 362 -14.55 5.06 -13.50
CA ARG A 362 -15.31 3.79 -13.55
C ARG A 362 -14.82 2.83 -14.64
N GLU A 363 -13.54 2.90 -14.98
CA GLU A 363 -12.89 1.89 -15.82
C GLU A 363 -12.73 0.56 -15.06
N VAL A 364 -12.73 0.65 -13.72
CA VAL A 364 -12.85 -0.46 -12.78
C VAL A 364 -13.95 -0.16 -11.75
N PRO A 365 -14.70 -1.14 -11.21
CA PRO A 365 -15.82 -0.90 -10.28
C PRO A 365 -15.39 -0.44 -8.89
N PHE A 366 -14.10 -0.45 -8.57
CA PHE A 366 -13.53 -0.42 -7.22
C PHE A 366 -13.45 0.97 -6.56
N GLY A 367 -14.03 2.03 -7.10
CA GLY A 367 -14.10 3.35 -6.44
C GLY A 367 -14.74 3.27 -5.04
N ARG A 368 -15.90 2.65 -4.93
CA ARG A 368 -16.50 2.06 -3.72
C ARG A 368 -17.19 0.80 -4.16
N TYR A 369 -16.71 -0.35 -3.77
CA TYR A 369 -17.20 -1.64 -4.23
C TYR A 369 -17.66 -2.50 -3.06
N TYR A 370 -18.78 -3.21 -3.23
CA TYR A 370 -19.46 -3.94 -2.16
C TYR A 370 -19.60 -5.44 -2.43
N GLY A 371 -18.87 -5.96 -3.42
CA GLY A 371 -18.86 -7.39 -3.76
C GLY A 371 -18.16 -8.26 -2.73
N SER A 372 -18.73 -8.33 -1.53
CA SER A 372 -18.28 -9.16 -0.40
C SER A 372 -19.50 -9.59 0.41
N VAL A 373 -19.72 -10.90 0.55
CA VAL A 373 -20.83 -11.47 1.31
C VAL A 373 -20.51 -11.53 2.80
N ASP A 374 -19.25 -11.62 3.15
CA ASP A 374 -18.74 -11.87 4.51
C ASP A 374 -18.52 -10.59 5.32
N ALA A 375 -18.17 -9.46 4.70
CA ALA A 375 -17.86 -8.22 5.40
C ALA A 375 -19.08 -7.69 6.23
N THR A 376 -20.31 -7.90 5.74
CA THR A 376 -21.52 -7.38 6.39
C THR A 376 -21.83 -8.11 7.71
N PRO A 377 -21.93 -9.45 7.78
CA PRO A 377 -22.09 -10.12 9.07
C PRO A 377 -20.85 -9.95 9.96
N LEU A 378 -19.65 -9.93 9.43
CA LEU A 378 -18.43 -9.72 10.20
C LEU A 378 -18.37 -8.33 10.86
N PHE A 379 -18.97 -7.29 10.25
CA PHE A 379 -19.07 -5.96 10.86
C PHE A 379 -19.87 -5.97 12.16
N VAL A 380 -21.02 -6.64 12.19
CA VAL A 380 -21.85 -6.77 13.40
C VAL A 380 -21.13 -7.60 14.46
N LEU A 381 -20.47 -8.68 14.05
CA LEU A 381 -19.66 -9.53 14.92
C LEU A 381 -18.52 -8.72 15.56
N LEU A 382 -17.78 -7.94 14.77
CA LEU A 382 -16.71 -7.08 15.29
C LEU A 382 -17.25 -6.06 16.29
N LEU A 383 -18.40 -5.42 16.03
CA LEU A 383 -19.00 -4.45 16.95
C LEU A 383 -19.33 -5.10 18.31
N GLY A 384 -19.87 -6.33 18.27
CA GLY A 384 -20.16 -7.10 19.48
C GLY A 384 -18.88 -7.49 20.26
N GLU A 385 -17.87 -8.02 19.58
CA GLU A 385 -16.60 -8.38 20.20
C GLU A 385 -15.86 -7.13 20.75
N TYR A 386 -15.91 -6.00 20.04
CA TYR A 386 -15.39 -4.72 20.50
C TYR A 386 -16.08 -4.28 21.81
N PHE A 387 -17.41 -4.38 21.88
CA PHE A 387 -18.15 -4.07 23.09
C PHE A 387 -17.80 -5.00 24.25
N VAL A 388 -17.74 -6.31 24.00
CA VAL A 388 -17.34 -7.29 25.03
C VAL A 388 -15.95 -6.98 25.57
N ARG A 389 -15.02 -6.56 24.70
CA ARG A 389 -13.63 -6.25 25.08
C ARG A 389 -13.48 -4.92 25.83
N THR A 390 -14.27 -3.89 25.48
CA THR A 390 -14.04 -2.50 25.92
C THR A 390 -15.11 -1.96 26.86
N GLY A 391 -16.35 -2.45 26.79
CA GLY A 391 -17.51 -1.86 27.45
C GLY A 391 -17.97 -0.51 26.88
N ASP A 392 -17.43 -0.09 25.70
CA ASP A 392 -17.71 1.22 25.09
C ASP A 392 -19.13 1.29 24.50
N LEU A 393 -20.11 1.51 25.36
CA LEU A 393 -21.52 1.61 25.00
C LEU A 393 -21.82 2.84 24.13
N ASP A 394 -21.04 3.90 24.24
CA ASP A 394 -21.26 5.11 23.45
C ASP A 394 -20.92 4.88 21.98
N THR A 395 -19.85 4.16 21.67
CA THR A 395 -19.55 3.71 20.31
C THR A 395 -20.64 2.77 19.79
N VAL A 396 -21.09 1.82 20.58
CA VAL A 396 -22.20 0.93 20.19
C VAL A 396 -23.46 1.72 19.86
N ARG A 397 -23.87 2.67 20.72
CA ARG A 397 -25.04 3.52 20.48
C ARG A 397 -24.93 4.32 19.19
N ALA A 398 -23.75 4.89 18.92
CA ALA A 398 -23.50 5.65 17.70
C ALA A 398 -23.59 4.80 16.43
N LEU A 399 -23.15 3.54 16.48
CA LEU A 399 -23.08 2.63 15.33
C LEU A 399 -24.27 1.64 15.25
N TRP A 400 -25.19 1.68 16.21
CA TRP A 400 -26.35 0.79 16.23
C TRP A 400 -27.19 0.87 14.93
N PRO A 401 -27.50 2.06 14.39
CA PRO A 401 -28.24 2.15 13.12
C PRO A 401 -27.57 1.41 11.96
N ASN A 402 -26.22 1.41 11.92
CA ASN A 402 -25.45 0.69 10.92
C ASN A 402 -25.50 -0.83 11.15
N ALA A 403 -25.44 -1.27 12.40
CA ALA A 403 -25.58 -2.68 12.75
C ALA A 403 -26.97 -3.21 12.38
N GLU A 404 -28.04 -2.45 12.69
CA GLU A 404 -29.42 -2.80 12.26
C GLU A 404 -29.55 -2.87 10.73
N ALA A 405 -28.92 -1.92 10.00
CA ALA A 405 -28.95 -1.95 8.54
C ALA A 405 -28.22 -3.18 7.99
N ALA A 406 -27.09 -3.57 8.60
CA ALA A 406 -26.36 -4.78 8.24
C ALA A 406 -27.18 -6.06 8.53
N LEU A 407 -27.84 -6.14 9.68
CA LEU A 407 -28.72 -7.26 10.02
C LEU A 407 -29.92 -7.35 9.06
N ARG A 408 -30.53 -6.20 8.71
CA ARG A 408 -31.59 -6.16 7.68
C ARG A 408 -31.13 -6.61 6.31
N TRP A 409 -29.87 -6.26 5.93
CA TRP A 409 -29.31 -6.75 4.68
C TRP A 409 -29.20 -8.27 4.67
N ILE A 410 -28.74 -8.89 5.75
CA ILE A 410 -28.63 -10.34 5.89
C ILE A 410 -29.99 -11.02 5.61
N ASP A 411 -31.08 -10.48 6.18
CA ASP A 411 -32.40 -11.08 6.08
C ASP A 411 -33.13 -10.72 4.77
N ALA A 412 -32.89 -9.53 4.20
CA ALA A 412 -33.65 -9.06 3.04
C ALA A 412 -32.99 -9.29 1.69
N TYR A 413 -31.64 -9.37 1.66
CA TYR A 413 -30.87 -9.46 0.44
C TYR A 413 -29.90 -10.65 0.42
N GLY A 414 -29.51 -11.16 1.57
CA GLY A 414 -28.53 -12.24 1.68
C GLY A 414 -29.10 -13.61 1.35
N ASP A 415 -30.35 -13.89 1.76
CA ASP A 415 -31.09 -15.14 1.45
C ASP A 415 -32.04 -14.86 0.27
N ARG A 416 -31.63 -15.22 -0.94
CA ARG A 416 -32.37 -14.86 -2.18
C ARG A 416 -33.43 -15.88 -2.56
N ASP A 417 -33.18 -17.16 -2.28
CA ASP A 417 -34.10 -18.26 -2.62
C ASP A 417 -34.97 -18.67 -1.46
N GLY A 418 -34.74 -18.14 -0.25
CA GLY A 418 -35.55 -18.38 0.93
C GLY A 418 -35.26 -19.71 1.60
N ASP A 419 -34.08 -20.29 1.40
CA ASP A 419 -33.68 -21.58 1.98
C ASP A 419 -33.07 -21.42 3.40
N GLY A 420 -32.84 -20.20 3.85
CA GLY A 420 -32.29 -19.87 5.15
C GLY A 420 -30.77 -19.74 5.19
N PHE A 421 -30.08 -19.88 4.06
CA PHE A 421 -28.65 -19.63 3.94
C PHE A 421 -28.37 -18.32 3.23
N VAL A 422 -27.31 -17.62 3.66
CA VAL A 422 -26.85 -16.39 3.01
C VAL A 422 -25.90 -16.73 1.90
N GLU A 423 -26.21 -16.26 0.70
CA GLU A 423 -25.41 -16.46 -0.50
C GLU A 423 -25.03 -15.14 -1.15
N TYR A 424 -24.08 -15.21 -2.08
CA TYR A 424 -23.73 -14.10 -2.95
C TYR A 424 -24.08 -14.35 -4.40
N TYR A 425 -24.35 -13.27 -5.10
CA TYR A 425 -24.57 -13.26 -6.52
C TYR A 425 -24.02 -11.98 -7.13
N ARG A 426 -23.16 -12.10 -8.15
CA ARG A 426 -22.63 -10.99 -8.91
C ARG A 426 -23.75 -10.32 -9.72
N GLN A 427 -24.00 -9.03 -9.49
CA GLN A 427 -25.10 -8.32 -10.17
C GLN A 427 -24.77 -7.94 -11.61
N THR A 428 -23.49 -7.73 -11.95
CA THR A 428 -23.01 -7.42 -13.30
C THR A 428 -21.76 -8.22 -13.63
N ASN A 429 -21.40 -8.29 -14.90
CA ASN A 429 -20.17 -8.97 -15.34
C ASN A 429 -18.88 -8.19 -14.98
N GLU A 430 -18.97 -6.97 -14.51
CA GLU A 430 -17.84 -6.13 -14.14
C GLU A 430 -17.34 -6.39 -12.71
N GLY A 431 -18.17 -6.98 -11.85
CA GLY A 431 -17.82 -7.30 -10.47
C GLY A 431 -17.05 -8.62 -10.30
N LEU A 432 -16.60 -8.88 -9.06
CA LEU A 432 -15.93 -10.13 -8.70
C LEU A 432 -16.85 -11.34 -8.87
N ALA A 433 -16.37 -12.38 -9.52
CA ALA A 433 -17.11 -13.63 -9.70
C ALA A 433 -17.37 -14.33 -8.36
N ASN A 434 -16.38 -14.34 -7.48
CA ASN A 434 -16.45 -14.85 -6.13
C ASN A 434 -16.37 -13.71 -5.11
N GLN A 435 -17.30 -13.66 -4.14
CA GLN A 435 -17.45 -12.58 -3.18
C GLN A 435 -17.21 -13.02 -1.72
N GLY A 436 -16.57 -14.18 -1.53
CA GLY A 436 -16.09 -14.66 -0.23
C GLY A 436 -14.60 -14.33 -0.02
N TRP A 437 -14.00 -14.88 1.04
CA TRP A 437 -12.58 -14.66 1.32
C TRP A 437 -11.66 -15.27 0.25
N LYS A 438 -12.08 -16.34 -0.41
CA LYS A 438 -11.48 -16.87 -1.63
C LYS A 438 -12.13 -16.18 -2.82
N ASP A 439 -11.61 -15.05 -3.25
CA ASP A 439 -12.21 -14.18 -4.24
C ASP A 439 -11.63 -14.35 -5.67
N SER A 440 -10.65 -15.22 -5.84
CA SER A 440 -10.16 -15.59 -7.18
C SER A 440 -11.28 -16.21 -8.02
N HIS A 441 -11.30 -15.94 -9.32
CA HIS A 441 -12.34 -16.39 -10.23
C HIS A 441 -12.57 -17.90 -10.24
N ASP A 442 -11.52 -18.68 -9.98
CA ASP A 442 -11.46 -20.13 -9.95
C ASP A 442 -11.55 -20.73 -8.53
N ALA A 443 -11.85 -19.92 -7.52
CA ALA A 443 -11.77 -20.32 -6.12
C ALA A 443 -12.85 -21.32 -5.69
N VAL A 444 -14.05 -21.28 -6.33
CA VAL A 444 -15.17 -22.16 -6.01
C VAL A 444 -15.52 -23.01 -7.24
N PHE A 445 -15.38 -24.31 -7.11
CA PHE A 445 -15.59 -25.25 -8.22
C PHE A 445 -16.20 -26.57 -7.75
N HIS A 446 -16.85 -27.26 -8.68
CA HIS A 446 -17.41 -28.57 -8.48
C HIS A 446 -16.32 -29.67 -8.51
N SER A 447 -16.68 -30.89 -8.07
CA SER A 447 -15.76 -32.03 -8.01
C SER A 447 -15.19 -32.44 -9.39
N ASP A 448 -15.84 -32.03 -10.47
CA ASP A 448 -15.40 -32.26 -11.85
C ASP A 448 -14.51 -31.13 -12.40
N GLY A 449 -14.20 -30.10 -11.60
CA GLY A 449 -13.35 -28.98 -11.96
C GLY A 449 -14.06 -27.81 -12.64
N ARG A 450 -15.36 -27.90 -12.92
CA ARG A 450 -16.14 -26.76 -13.42
C ARG A 450 -16.31 -25.71 -12.32
N THR A 451 -16.10 -24.43 -12.64
CA THR A 451 -16.40 -23.31 -11.71
C THR A 451 -17.87 -23.30 -11.32
N ALA A 452 -18.14 -23.02 -10.05
CA ALA A 452 -19.50 -22.89 -9.58
C ALA A 452 -20.12 -21.58 -10.10
N GLU A 453 -21.38 -21.66 -10.50
CA GLU A 453 -22.17 -20.48 -10.89
C GLU A 453 -23.10 -20.10 -9.74
N GLY A 454 -23.25 -18.79 -9.49
CA GLY A 454 -24.05 -18.27 -8.37
C GLY A 454 -25.57 -18.43 -8.59
N PRO A 455 -26.35 -18.28 -7.50
CA PRO A 455 -25.93 -17.87 -6.15
C PRO A 455 -25.13 -18.97 -5.41
N ILE A 456 -24.17 -18.53 -4.56
CA ILE A 456 -23.29 -19.45 -3.84
C ILE A 456 -23.33 -19.13 -2.33
N ALA A 457 -23.76 -20.14 -1.53
CA ALA A 457 -23.74 -20.07 -0.08
C ALA A 457 -22.46 -20.71 0.46
N LEU A 458 -21.59 -19.89 1.09
CA LEU A 458 -20.36 -20.34 1.71
C LEU A 458 -20.60 -20.74 3.17
N CYS A 459 -20.03 -21.87 3.61
CA CYS A 459 -20.26 -22.41 4.95
C CYS A 459 -19.77 -21.49 6.06
N GLU A 460 -18.62 -20.83 5.88
CA GLU A 460 -18.07 -19.87 6.85
C GLU A 460 -18.97 -18.63 7.01
N VAL A 461 -19.63 -18.20 5.94
CA VAL A 461 -20.54 -17.05 5.97
C VAL A 461 -21.74 -17.37 6.87
N GLN A 462 -22.26 -18.59 6.85
CA GLN A 462 -23.36 -19.01 7.74
C GLN A 462 -22.94 -18.91 9.22
N ALA A 463 -21.68 -19.26 9.52
CA ALA A 463 -21.15 -19.09 10.88
C ALA A 463 -21.01 -17.62 11.27
N TYR A 464 -20.60 -16.74 10.34
CA TYR A 464 -20.53 -15.29 10.57
C TYR A 464 -21.91 -14.69 10.79
N VAL A 465 -22.93 -15.11 10.03
CA VAL A 465 -24.32 -14.70 10.19
C VAL A 465 -24.87 -15.12 11.55
N TYR A 466 -24.60 -16.34 11.98
CA TYR A 466 -24.97 -16.81 13.32
C TYR A 466 -24.32 -15.95 14.40
N GLY A 467 -23.01 -15.67 14.28
CA GLY A 467 -22.29 -14.79 15.19
C GLY A 467 -22.85 -13.37 15.18
N ALA A 468 -23.13 -12.80 14.01
CA ALA A 468 -23.72 -11.47 13.87
C ALA A 468 -25.08 -11.36 14.57
N LYS A 469 -25.98 -12.31 14.37
CA LYS A 469 -27.32 -12.32 15.03
C LYS A 469 -27.18 -12.45 16.55
N ARG A 470 -26.27 -13.27 17.05
CA ARG A 470 -26.01 -13.38 18.50
C ARG A 470 -25.48 -12.09 19.11
N HIS A 471 -24.49 -11.45 18.46
CA HIS A 471 -23.94 -10.17 18.90
C HIS A 471 -24.97 -9.04 18.74
N GLY A 472 -25.75 -9.04 17.67
CA GLY A 472 -26.88 -8.12 17.50
C GLY A 472 -27.85 -8.15 18.68
N ALA A 473 -28.26 -9.36 19.11
CA ALA A 473 -29.13 -9.54 20.28
C ALA A 473 -28.46 -9.05 21.59
N LEU A 474 -27.16 -9.34 21.79
CA LEU A 474 -26.41 -8.84 22.94
C LEU A 474 -26.34 -7.32 22.98
N LEU A 475 -26.04 -6.68 21.83
CA LEU A 475 -25.96 -5.22 21.71
C LEU A 475 -27.32 -4.55 21.88
N ALA A 476 -28.39 -5.11 21.30
CA ALA A 476 -29.78 -4.65 21.52
C ALA A 476 -30.14 -4.67 22.99
N GLY A 477 -29.85 -5.77 23.68
CA GLY A 477 -30.07 -5.89 25.13
C GLY A 477 -29.30 -4.85 25.95
N ALA A 478 -28.01 -4.59 25.61
CA ALA A 478 -27.16 -3.58 26.25
C ALA A 478 -27.69 -2.15 26.05
N LEU A 479 -28.34 -1.87 24.91
CA LEU A 479 -28.98 -0.59 24.61
C LEU A 479 -30.37 -0.45 25.15
N GLY A 480 -30.98 -1.51 25.71
CA GLY A 480 -32.37 -1.53 26.21
C GLY A 480 -33.42 -1.66 25.11
N HIS A 481 -33.06 -2.11 23.93
CA HIS A 481 -33.98 -2.39 22.83
C HIS A 481 -34.61 -3.78 23.03
N HIS A 482 -35.72 -3.85 23.80
CA HIS A 482 -36.46 -5.08 24.05
C HIS A 482 -37.42 -5.36 22.88
N GLY A 483 -37.19 -6.43 22.12
CA GLY A 483 -38.00 -6.83 20.96
C GLY A 483 -37.42 -6.50 19.59
N ALA A 484 -36.15 -6.14 19.53
CA ALA A 484 -35.39 -6.00 18.27
C ALA A 484 -34.80 -7.35 17.84
#